data_c8ed162db753ef2f2868c5c0a0743fbc
#
_entry.id   c8ed162db753ef2f2868c5c0a0743fbc
#
_cell.length_a   1.000
_cell.length_b   1.000
_cell.length_c   1.000
_cell.angle_alpha   90.00
_cell.angle_beta   90.00
_cell.angle_gamma   90.00
#
_symmetry.space_group_name_H-M   'P 1'
#
loop_
_entity.id
_entity.type
_entity.pdbx_description
1 polymer ?
#
loop_
_entity_poly.entity_id
_entity_poly.type
_entity_poly.pdbx_seq_one_letter_code
_entity_poly.pdbx_strand_id
1 'polypeptide(L)'
;MKKLETIAKNLIDNAIVNAENTQAVVFPPLEKVNFSAIKTPLYVRNTTGDYVPVPTQTGQAIQRTDNNITLGFMKNRYAIADNSELDIAVREGLEDSLPKDALQNIKLIEKTADNGSVCRWGYSFDGLGRDIRQLTGSKTQLNFRVMIINSFGGQTAIRLQAGAEDLWCTNGCTSAELMATAFGHTASFSPALVKPFIEKQVEYYELKVQTWQAWANKEINFDQAFKVLQENYPASDSEIKRAEKKGFTAGEAKSRKTAQLMEQFEKEAEQRGSTVWSLYSALTHYASHSTGDFTVKNSANRDNVETTLIQREREVNNVTASESFLELAM
;
A
#
# COMPACT_ATOMS: atom_id res chain seq x y z
N MET A 1 3.66 46.73 -36.83
CA MET A 1 3.53 45.40 -37.41
C MET A 1 4.75 44.51 -37.15
N LYS A 2 5.97 44.82 -37.57
CA LYS A 2 7.17 43.97 -37.36
C LYS A 2 7.42 43.48 -35.92
N LYS A 3 7.08 44.25 -34.88
CA LYS A 3 7.30 43.90 -33.48
C LYS A 3 6.30 42.85 -32.99
N LEU A 4 5.07 42.82 -33.48
CA LEU A 4 4.04 41.80 -33.21
C LEU A 4 4.32 40.50 -33.90
N GLU A 5 4.83 40.56 -35.16
CA GLU A 5 5.24 39.36 -35.91
C GLU A 5 6.43 38.66 -35.23
N THR A 6 7.39 39.42 -34.72
CA THR A 6 8.53 38.86 -33.95
C THR A 6 8.09 38.19 -32.64
N ILE A 7 7.14 38.79 -31.91
CA ILE A 7 6.59 38.22 -30.66
C ILE A 7 5.81 36.93 -30.97
N ALA A 8 4.96 36.96 -32.03
CA ALA A 8 4.21 35.78 -32.44
C ALA A 8 5.13 34.63 -32.89
N LYS A 9 6.18 34.95 -33.64
CA LYS A 9 7.17 33.96 -34.05
C LYS A 9 7.92 33.34 -32.86
N ASN A 10 8.39 34.16 -31.91
CA ASN A 10 9.05 33.67 -30.72
C ASN A 10 8.14 32.81 -29.84
N LEU A 11 6.83 33.11 -29.75
CA LEU A 11 5.85 32.29 -29.04
C LEU A 11 5.62 30.95 -29.75
N ILE A 12 5.58 30.94 -31.08
CA ILE A 12 5.45 29.71 -31.87
C ILE A 12 6.71 28.86 -31.75
N ASP A 13 7.90 29.48 -31.94
CA ASP A 13 9.18 28.78 -31.82
C ASP A 13 9.38 28.19 -30.40
N ASN A 14 9.02 28.92 -29.34
CA ASN A 14 9.02 28.40 -27.97
C ASN A 14 7.99 27.28 -27.76
N ALA A 15 6.81 27.37 -28.36
CA ALA A 15 5.80 26.31 -28.28
C ALA A 15 6.26 25.03 -29.03
N ILE A 16 6.94 25.19 -30.17
CA ILE A 16 7.50 24.06 -30.94
C ILE A 16 8.65 23.43 -30.16
N VAL A 17 9.59 24.20 -29.62
CA VAL A 17 10.70 23.69 -28.80
C VAL A 17 10.18 22.97 -27.53
N ASN A 18 9.12 23.48 -26.90
CA ASN A 18 8.48 22.81 -25.79
C ASN A 18 7.71 21.54 -26.19
N ALA A 19 7.17 21.47 -27.43
CA ALA A 19 6.52 20.28 -27.96
C ALA A 19 7.53 19.20 -28.39
N GLU A 20 8.67 19.59 -28.94
CA GLU A 20 9.74 18.66 -29.32
C GLU A 20 10.51 18.07 -28.12
N ASN A 21 10.55 18.76 -26.99
CA ASN A 21 11.13 18.25 -25.74
C ASN A 21 10.17 17.46 -24.85
N THR A 22 8.95 17.21 -25.30
CA THR A 22 8.01 16.39 -24.53
C THR A 22 8.32 14.92 -24.79
N GLN A 23 9.29 14.35 -24.08
CA GLN A 23 9.40 12.89 -24.00
C GLN A 23 8.04 12.33 -23.58
N ALA A 24 7.51 11.41 -24.38
CA ALA A 24 6.28 10.70 -24.01
C ALA A 24 6.49 10.01 -22.66
N VAL A 25 5.54 10.15 -21.77
CA VAL A 25 5.56 9.41 -20.50
C VAL A 25 5.48 7.92 -20.82
N VAL A 26 6.45 7.16 -20.33
CA VAL A 26 6.49 5.71 -20.55
C VAL A 26 6.38 5.00 -19.20
N PHE A 27 5.20 4.47 -18.92
CA PHE A 27 5.01 3.58 -17.79
C PHE A 27 5.61 2.21 -18.12
N PRO A 28 6.34 1.60 -17.15
CA PRO A 28 6.79 0.22 -17.31
C PRO A 28 5.61 -0.73 -17.52
N PRO A 29 5.69 -1.69 -18.47
CA PRO A 29 4.61 -2.63 -18.71
C PRO A 29 4.42 -3.57 -17.53
N LEU A 30 3.18 -3.98 -17.27
CA LEU A 30 2.90 -5.05 -16.31
C LEU A 30 3.46 -6.39 -16.82
N GLU A 31 4.11 -7.13 -15.96
CA GLU A 31 4.69 -8.44 -16.26
C GLU A 31 4.04 -9.56 -15.46
N LYS A 32 4.07 -9.45 -14.11
CA LYS A 32 3.60 -10.52 -13.20
C LYS A 32 2.10 -10.57 -13.04
N VAL A 33 1.46 -9.41 -13.12
CA VAL A 33 0.00 -9.27 -12.94
C VAL A 33 -0.73 -9.10 -14.27
N ASN A 34 -0.02 -9.13 -15.40
CA ASN A 34 -0.59 -8.99 -16.74
C ASN A 34 -1.18 -10.31 -17.24
N PHE A 35 -2.31 -10.68 -16.69
CA PHE A 35 -3.11 -11.81 -17.15
C PHE A 35 -4.59 -11.53 -16.95
N SER A 36 -5.43 -12.15 -17.76
CA SER A 36 -6.88 -12.08 -17.65
C SER A 36 -7.45 -13.33 -16.97
N ALA A 37 -8.65 -13.19 -16.43
CA ALA A 37 -9.36 -14.28 -15.81
C ALA A 37 -10.80 -14.37 -16.36
N ILE A 38 -11.33 -15.57 -16.42
CA ILE A 38 -12.69 -15.85 -16.91
C ILE A 38 -13.47 -16.67 -15.90
N LYS A 39 -14.80 -16.60 -16.01
CA LYS A 39 -15.71 -17.49 -15.29
C LYS A 39 -15.86 -18.80 -16.06
N THR A 40 -15.57 -19.89 -15.37
CA THR A 40 -15.67 -21.25 -15.94
C THR A 40 -16.72 -22.06 -15.17
N PRO A 41 -17.58 -22.82 -15.85
CA PRO A 41 -18.57 -23.67 -15.19
C PRO A 41 -17.93 -24.69 -14.26
N LEU A 42 -18.59 -24.98 -13.15
CA LEU A 42 -18.21 -26.06 -12.24
C LEU A 42 -19.00 -27.33 -12.60
N TYR A 43 -18.33 -28.45 -12.43
CA TYR A 43 -18.95 -29.77 -12.59
C TYR A 43 -18.74 -30.58 -11.32
N VAL A 44 -19.76 -31.34 -10.91
CA VAL A 44 -19.68 -32.30 -9.83
C VAL A 44 -19.86 -33.69 -10.38
N ARG A 45 -19.17 -34.65 -9.82
CA ARG A 45 -19.35 -36.05 -10.17
C ARG A 45 -20.56 -36.58 -9.42
N ASN A 46 -21.56 -37.10 -10.15
CA ASN A 46 -22.75 -37.69 -9.56
C ASN A 46 -22.47 -39.13 -9.06
N THR A 47 -23.46 -39.76 -8.46
CA THR A 47 -23.34 -41.13 -7.92
C THR A 47 -23.15 -42.21 -9.00
N THR A 48 -23.48 -41.91 -10.25
CA THR A 48 -23.28 -42.81 -11.41
C THR A 48 -21.89 -42.63 -12.04
N GLY A 49 -21.13 -41.64 -11.56
CA GLY A 49 -19.78 -41.35 -12.05
C GLY A 49 -19.70 -40.30 -13.16
N ASP A 50 -20.85 -39.76 -13.59
CA ASP A 50 -20.92 -38.74 -14.64
C ASP A 50 -20.64 -37.32 -14.08
N TYR A 51 -20.10 -36.45 -14.91
CA TYR A 51 -19.89 -35.02 -14.57
C TYR A 51 -21.14 -34.23 -14.93
N VAL A 52 -21.78 -33.65 -13.94
CA VAL A 52 -22.97 -32.80 -14.07
C VAL A 52 -22.62 -31.37 -13.77
N PRO A 53 -23.06 -30.39 -14.59
CA PRO A 53 -22.77 -28.99 -14.34
C PRO A 53 -23.44 -28.51 -13.07
N VAL A 54 -22.72 -27.76 -12.26
CA VAL A 54 -23.28 -27.02 -11.12
C VAL A 54 -24.01 -25.80 -11.65
N PRO A 55 -25.25 -25.52 -11.17
CA PRO A 55 -25.96 -24.30 -11.58
C PRO A 55 -25.12 -23.06 -11.33
N THR A 56 -25.04 -22.15 -12.31
CA THR A 56 -24.20 -20.94 -12.23
C THR A 56 -24.57 -20.02 -11.06
N GLN A 57 -25.83 -20.06 -10.60
CA GLN A 57 -26.28 -19.33 -9.40
C GLN A 57 -25.58 -19.82 -8.12
N THR A 58 -25.19 -21.09 -8.07
CA THR A 58 -24.51 -21.70 -6.93
C THR A 58 -23.03 -21.28 -6.89
N GLY A 59 -22.35 -21.30 -8.04
CA GLY A 59 -20.96 -20.91 -8.14
C GLY A 59 -20.33 -21.18 -9.50
N GLN A 60 -19.25 -20.49 -9.75
CA GLN A 60 -18.38 -20.63 -10.92
C GLN A 60 -16.91 -20.59 -10.47
N ALA A 61 -16.02 -21.27 -11.17
CA ALA A 61 -14.60 -21.07 -10.99
C ALA A 61 -14.18 -19.77 -11.68
N ILE A 62 -13.23 -19.08 -11.06
CA ILE A 62 -12.47 -18.01 -11.72
C ILE A 62 -11.14 -18.61 -12.15
N GLN A 63 -10.85 -18.60 -13.42
CA GLN A 63 -9.70 -19.28 -14.01
C GLN A 63 -8.86 -18.34 -14.84
N ARG A 64 -7.55 -18.40 -14.69
CA ARG A 64 -6.60 -17.64 -15.54
C ARG A 64 -6.66 -18.16 -16.98
N THR A 65 -6.56 -17.24 -17.93
CA THR A 65 -6.62 -17.59 -19.36
C THR A 65 -5.29 -18.08 -19.92
N ASP A 66 -4.16 -17.73 -19.29
CA ASP A 66 -2.81 -18.02 -19.75
C ASP A 66 -2.32 -19.44 -19.37
N ASN A 67 -2.80 -19.97 -18.24
CA ASN A 67 -2.29 -21.24 -17.70
C ASN A 67 -3.38 -22.15 -17.10
N ASN A 68 -4.64 -21.76 -17.20
CA ASN A 68 -5.81 -22.50 -16.70
C ASN A 68 -5.83 -22.74 -15.18
N ILE A 69 -5.05 -22.00 -14.40
CA ILE A 69 -5.07 -22.13 -12.93
C ILE A 69 -6.37 -21.52 -12.39
N THR A 70 -7.03 -22.28 -11.51
CA THR A 70 -8.21 -21.77 -10.79
C THR A 70 -7.77 -20.86 -9.64
N LEU A 71 -8.27 -19.62 -9.66
CA LEU A 71 -7.95 -18.58 -8.70
C LEU A 71 -8.93 -18.52 -7.51
N GLY A 72 -10.14 -19.04 -7.70
CA GLY A 72 -11.16 -19.06 -6.67
C GLY A 72 -12.51 -19.56 -7.19
N PHE A 73 -13.48 -19.60 -6.28
CA PHE A 73 -14.86 -20.01 -6.58
C PHE A 73 -15.82 -18.93 -6.15
N MET A 74 -16.54 -18.33 -7.11
CA MET A 74 -17.35 -17.16 -6.89
C MET A 74 -18.80 -17.38 -7.31
N LYS A 75 -19.71 -16.66 -6.66
CA LYS A 75 -21.10 -16.59 -7.08
C LYS A 75 -21.23 -15.81 -8.39
N ASN A 76 -22.34 -16.01 -9.10
CA ASN A 76 -22.59 -15.36 -10.40
C ASN A 76 -22.50 -13.83 -10.36
N ARG A 77 -22.84 -13.21 -9.24
CA ARG A 77 -22.80 -11.74 -9.06
C ARG A 77 -21.39 -11.14 -8.97
N TYR A 78 -20.39 -11.98 -8.78
CA TYR A 78 -19.02 -11.50 -8.76
C TYR A 78 -18.63 -10.96 -10.13
N ALA A 79 -18.16 -9.73 -10.19
CA ALA A 79 -17.61 -9.13 -11.41
C ALA A 79 -16.08 -9.28 -11.37
N ILE A 80 -15.52 -9.81 -12.44
CA ILE A 80 -14.07 -9.82 -12.63
C ILE A 80 -13.68 -8.41 -13.02
N ALA A 81 -12.69 -7.85 -12.31
CA ALA A 81 -12.01 -6.63 -12.72
C ALA A 81 -10.67 -7.04 -13.35
N ASP A 82 -10.45 -6.67 -14.57
CA ASP A 82 -9.20 -6.95 -15.28
C ASP A 82 -8.09 -6.03 -14.79
N ASN A 83 -6.89 -6.60 -14.55
CA ASN A 83 -5.77 -5.83 -14.04
C ASN A 83 -5.27 -4.80 -15.05
N SER A 84 -5.31 -5.10 -16.34
CA SER A 84 -4.86 -4.18 -17.38
C SER A 84 -5.81 -2.99 -17.52
N GLU A 85 -7.13 -3.18 -17.38
CA GLU A 85 -8.11 -2.08 -17.41
C GLU A 85 -7.95 -1.17 -16.19
N LEU A 86 -7.72 -1.76 -15.00
CA LEU A 86 -7.43 -1.02 -13.78
C LEU A 86 -6.14 -0.21 -13.91
N ASP A 87 -5.11 -0.80 -14.50
CA ASP A 87 -3.81 -0.17 -14.72
C ASP A 87 -3.89 1.01 -15.68
N ILE A 88 -4.60 0.85 -16.79
CA ILE A 88 -4.84 1.95 -17.73
C ILE A 88 -5.52 3.13 -17.03
N ALA A 89 -6.58 2.90 -16.27
CA ALA A 89 -7.28 3.95 -15.55
C ALA A 89 -6.40 4.66 -14.50
N VAL A 90 -5.50 3.92 -13.84
CA VAL A 90 -4.53 4.51 -12.89
C VAL A 90 -3.50 5.37 -13.63
N ARG A 91 -2.94 4.88 -14.73
CA ARG A 91 -1.97 5.64 -15.54
C ARG A 91 -2.58 6.92 -16.07
N GLU A 92 -3.77 6.87 -16.64
CA GLU A 92 -4.50 8.06 -17.12
C GLU A 92 -4.71 9.06 -15.98
N GLY A 93 -5.15 8.59 -14.79
CA GLY A 93 -5.31 9.46 -13.63
C GLY A 93 -4.00 10.10 -13.16
N LEU A 94 -2.89 9.38 -13.22
CA LEU A 94 -1.56 9.88 -12.87
C LEU A 94 -1.04 10.90 -13.92
N GLU A 95 -1.19 10.61 -15.20
CA GLU A 95 -0.79 11.54 -16.29
C GLU A 95 -1.54 12.86 -16.24
N ASP A 96 -2.81 12.82 -15.87
CA ASP A 96 -3.65 14.01 -15.75
C ASP A 96 -3.41 14.82 -14.47
N SER A 97 -2.96 14.15 -13.41
CA SER A 97 -2.81 14.78 -12.07
C SER A 97 -1.39 15.21 -11.76
N LEU A 98 -0.39 14.61 -12.39
CA LEU A 98 1.01 14.86 -12.08
C LEU A 98 1.69 15.71 -13.15
N PRO A 99 2.60 16.61 -12.76
CA PRO A 99 3.43 17.33 -13.71
C PRO A 99 4.35 16.36 -14.46
N LYS A 100 4.64 16.65 -15.73
CA LYS A 100 5.40 15.74 -16.61
C LYS A 100 6.80 15.40 -16.12
N ASP A 101 7.45 16.31 -15.43
CA ASP A 101 8.76 16.09 -14.80
C ASP A 101 8.69 15.09 -13.64
N ALA A 102 7.56 15.04 -12.94
CA ALA A 102 7.32 14.05 -11.89
C ALA A 102 7.09 12.64 -12.45
N LEU A 103 6.67 12.52 -13.69
CA LEU A 103 6.43 11.25 -14.40
C LEU A 103 7.70 10.69 -15.07
N GLN A 104 8.85 11.18 -14.68
CA GLN A 104 10.14 10.60 -15.08
C GLN A 104 10.60 9.57 -14.04
N ASN A 105 11.35 8.55 -14.50
CA ASN A 105 11.89 7.50 -13.64
C ASN A 105 10.84 6.75 -12.79
N ILE A 106 9.72 6.41 -13.43
CA ILE A 106 8.64 5.65 -12.80
C ILE A 106 9.14 4.24 -12.48
N LYS A 107 9.00 3.82 -11.23
CA LYS A 107 9.30 2.45 -10.80
C LYS A 107 8.01 1.67 -10.64
N LEU A 108 7.94 0.52 -11.31
CA LEU A 108 6.86 -0.46 -11.16
C LEU A 108 7.19 -1.43 -10.03
N ILE A 109 6.19 -1.71 -9.20
CA ILE A 109 6.24 -2.71 -8.14
C ILE A 109 5.11 -3.69 -8.40
N GLU A 110 5.45 -4.98 -8.52
CA GLU A 110 4.46 -6.04 -8.75
C GLU A 110 4.67 -7.21 -7.80
N LYS A 111 3.59 -7.68 -7.20
CA LYS A 111 3.56 -8.87 -6.37
C LYS A 111 2.28 -9.67 -6.64
N THR A 112 2.38 -10.99 -6.56
CA THR A 112 1.23 -11.89 -6.63
C THR A 112 1.26 -12.84 -5.46
N ALA A 113 0.08 -13.25 -4.99
CA ALA A 113 -0.10 -14.33 -4.04
C ALA A 113 -1.08 -15.37 -4.61
N ASP A 114 -1.02 -16.61 -4.12
CA ASP A 114 -1.91 -17.69 -4.49
C ASP A 114 -2.05 -17.86 -6.01
N ASN A 115 -0.92 -17.96 -6.71
CA ASN A 115 -0.84 -18.11 -8.17
C ASN A 115 -1.52 -16.97 -8.96
N GLY A 116 -1.63 -15.79 -8.36
CA GLY A 116 -2.29 -14.63 -8.95
C GLY A 116 -3.74 -14.43 -8.49
N SER A 117 -4.23 -15.22 -7.51
CA SER A 117 -5.55 -14.98 -6.93
C SER A 117 -5.64 -13.60 -6.27
N VAL A 118 -4.54 -13.10 -5.73
CA VAL A 118 -4.38 -11.71 -5.31
C VAL A 118 -3.20 -11.10 -6.04
N CYS A 119 -3.43 -9.94 -6.63
CA CYS A 119 -2.46 -9.14 -7.36
C CYS A 119 -2.29 -7.81 -6.67
N ARG A 120 -1.05 -7.38 -6.52
CA ARG A 120 -0.68 -6.05 -6.04
C ARG A 120 0.34 -5.46 -6.99
N TRP A 121 0.07 -4.27 -7.49
CA TRP A 121 1.03 -3.52 -8.29
C TRP A 121 0.89 -2.03 -8.05
N GLY A 122 1.85 -1.26 -8.51
CA GLY A 122 1.79 0.19 -8.36
C GLY A 122 3.05 0.87 -8.83
N TYR A 123 3.04 2.17 -8.69
CA TYR A 123 4.06 3.07 -9.21
C TYR A 123 4.63 3.94 -8.11
N SER A 124 5.95 4.07 -8.09
CA SER A 124 6.69 4.99 -7.24
C SER A 124 7.35 6.06 -8.13
N PHE A 125 7.31 7.31 -7.69
CA PHE A 125 7.69 8.48 -8.48
C PHE A 125 8.84 9.22 -7.80
N ASP A 126 10.05 9.05 -8.33
CA ASP A 126 11.24 9.74 -7.80
C ASP A 126 11.14 11.27 -7.98
N GLY A 127 10.47 11.73 -9.06
CA GLY A 127 10.26 13.16 -9.34
C GLY A 127 9.36 13.89 -8.33
N LEU A 128 8.60 13.14 -7.51
CA LEU A 128 7.83 13.68 -6.38
C LEU A 128 8.50 13.43 -5.03
N GLY A 129 9.80 13.11 -5.03
CA GLY A 129 10.56 12.93 -3.81
C GLY A 129 10.53 14.17 -2.90
N ARG A 130 10.33 13.94 -1.61
CA ARG A 130 10.39 14.98 -0.56
C ARG A 130 11.36 14.55 0.52
N ASP A 131 12.21 15.47 0.94
CA ASP A 131 13.15 15.25 2.04
C ASP A 131 12.47 15.52 3.38
N ILE A 132 12.44 14.53 4.25
CA ILE A 132 12.13 14.70 5.67
C ILE A 132 13.45 14.87 6.40
N ARG A 133 13.67 16.05 6.98
CA ARG A 133 14.88 16.35 7.76
C ARG A 133 14.72 15.83 9.18
N GLN A 134 15.69 15.06 9.63
CA GLN A 134 15.73 14.47 10.97
C GLN A 134 16.48 15.37 11.95
N LEU A 135 16.23 15.22 13.24
CA LEU A 135 16.95 15.94 14.30
C LEU A 135 18.46 15.64 14.31
N THR A 136 18.85 14.47 13.87
CA THR A 136 20.28 14.10 13.72
C THR A 136 20.99 14.82 12.57
N GLY A 137 20.25 15.61 11.78
CA GLY A 137 20.76 16.24 10.56
C GLY A 137 20.73 15.35 9.33
N SER A 138 20.40 14.06 9.49
CA SER A 138 20.17 13.16 8.35
C SER A 138 18.89 13.55 7.60
N LYS A 139 18.73 13.03 6.39
CA LYS A 139 17.54 13.24 5.57
C LYS A 139 16.98 11.88 5.13
N THR A 140 15.67 11.76 5.13
CA THR A 140 14.95 10.65 4.53
C THR A 140 14.21 11.15 3.31
N GLN A 141 14.45 10.56 2.15
CA GLN A 141 13.68 10.85 0.94
C GLN A 141 12.45 9.97 0.91
N LEU A 142 11.30 10.61 0.78
CA LEU A 142 10.00 9.95 0.60
C LEU A 142 9.54 10.14 -0.84
N ASN A 143 9.29 9.05 -1.57
CA ASN A 143 8.71 9.10 -2.90
C ASN A 143 7.20 8.91 -2.84
N PHE A 144 6.46 9.68 -3.63
CA PHE A 144 5.03 9.42 -3.81
C PHE A 144 4.81 8.05 -4.46
N ARG A 145 3.80 7.33 -3.97
CA ARG A 145 3.51 5.97 -4.43
C ARG A 145 2.01 5.74 -4.52
N VAL A 146 1.59 5.07 -5.58
CA VAL A 146 0.21 4.58 -5.76
C VAL A 146 0.25 3.07 -5.92
N MET A 147 -0.58 2.36 -5.17
CA MET A 147 -0.69 0.91 -5.22
C MET A 147 -2.13 0.49 -5.51
N ILE A 148 -2.25 -0.55 -6.30
CA ILE A 148 -3.51 -1.22 -6.61
C ILE A 148 -3.45 -2.63 -6.06
N ILE A 149 -4.53 -3.07 -5.44
CA ILE A 149 -4.72 -4.46 -5.01
C ILE A 149 -6.00 -4.95 -5.65
N ASN A 150 -5.91 -6.07 -6.35
CA ASN A 150 -7.06 -6.75 -6.94
C ASN A 150 -7.06 -8.22 -6.52
N SER A 151 -8.23 -8.82 -6.41
CA SER A 151 -8.38 -10.23 -6.06
C SER A 151 -9.36 -10.90 -7.00
N PHE A 152 -8.92 -11.97 -7.63
CA PHE A 152 -9.77 -12.84 -8.45
C PHE A 152 -10.44 -13.94 -7.62
N GLY A 153 -9.92 -14.23 -6.44
CA GLY A 153 -10.42 -15.24 -5.50
C GLY A 153 -11.36 -14.70 -4.42
N GLY A 154 -11.70 -13.40 -4.46
CA GLY A 154 -12.60 -12.79 -3.47
C GLY A 154 -12.00 -12.54 -2.09
N GLN A 155 -10.68 -12.66 -1.94
CA GLN A 155 -9.98 -12.47 -0.66
C GLN A 155 -10.00 -10.99 -0.22
N THR A 156 -10.05 -10.07 -1.18
CA THR A 156 -10.14 -8.63 -0.91
C THR A 156 -10.99 -7.93 -1.95
N ALA A 157 -11.50 -6.75 -1.62
CA ALA A 157 -12.04 -5.80 -2.59
C ALA A 157 -10.91 -5.24 -3.47
N ILE A 158 -11.27 -4.62 -4.60
CA ILE A 158 -10.34 -3.79 -5.36
C ILE A 158 -9.95 -2.61 -4.46
N ARG A 159 -8.66 -2.41 -4.22
CA ARG A 159 -8.16 -1.34 -3.37
C ARG A 159 -7.21 -0.46 -4.15
N LEU A 160 -7.39 0.83 -3.97
CA LEU A 160 -6.44 1.85 -4.39
C LEU A 160 -5.87 2.49 -3.14
N GLN A 161 -4.56 2.54 -3.06
CA GLN A 161 -3.82 3.10 -1.94
C GLN A 161 -2.81 4.11 -2.49
N ALA A 162 -2.73 5.26 -1.88
CA ALA A 162 -1.64 6.19 -2.13
C ALA A 162 -0.85 6.42 -0.85
N GLY A 163 0.41 6.75 -0.97
CA GLY A 163 1.28 6.93 0.18
C GLY A 163 2.66 7.39 -0.22
N ALA A 164 3.60 7.20 0.69
CA ALA A 164 5.01 7.45 0.46
C ALA A 164 5.84 6.19 0.64
N GLU A 165 6.89 6.07 -0.13
CA GLU A 165 7.94 5.08 0.02
C GLU A 165 9.16 5.74 0.66
N ASP A 166 9.58 5.25 1.82
CA ASP A 166 10.83 5.65 2.45
C ASP A 166 11.99 4.89 1.82
N LEU A 167 12.82 5.58 1.05
CA LEU A 167 13.94 4.98 0.33
C LEU A 167 15.10 4.54 1.24
N TRP A 168 15.20 5.12 2.44
CA TRP A 168 16.25 4.75 3.39
C TRP A 168 16.02 3.37 4.02
N CYS A 169 14.78 3.05 4.27
CA CYS A 169 14.40 1.83 5.01
C CYS A 169 14.02 0.65 4.14
N THR A 170 14.08 0.69 2.82
CA THR A 170 13.51 -0.35 1.95
C THR A 170 12.13 -0.86 2.43
N ASN A 171 11.55 -0.13 3.37
CA ASN A 171 10.24 -0.37 3.91
C ASN A 171 9.27 -0.07 2.78
N GLY A 172 9.00 -1.04 1.93
CA GLY A 172 7.95 -0.95 0.91
C GLY A 172 6.57 -0.76 1.56
N CYS A 173 6.54 -0.12 2.70
CA CYS A 173 5.33 0.25 3.38
C CYS A 173 4.76 1.50 2.73
N THR A 174 3.63 1.36 2.15
CA THR A 174 2.65 2.42 2.01
C THR A 174 2.11 2.76 3.40
N SER A 175 2.98 3.07 4.30
CA SER A 175 2.70 3.23 5.71
C SER A 175 1.97 4.50 6.05
N ALA A 176 1.78 5.35 5.09
CA ALA A 176 0.77 6.35 5.19
C ALA A 176 -0.23 6.02 4.10
N GLU A 177 -1.21 5.20 4.38
CA GLU A 177 -2.45 5.31 3.64
C GLU A 177 -2.91 6.75 3.77
N LEU A 178 -2.50 7.57 2.80
CA LEU A 178 -3.04 8.92 2.69
C LEU A 178 -4.54 8.80 2.57
N MET A 179 -5.00 7.90 1.75
CA MET A 179 -6.35 7.39 1.68
C MET A 179 -6.33 6.05 0.96
N ALA A 180 -7.04 5.07 1.50
CA ALA A 180 -7.42 3.88 0.76
C ALA A 180 -8.88 4.00 0.36
N THR A 181 -9.18 3.63 -0.85
CA THR A 181 -10.56 3.36 -1.25
C THR A 181 -10.70 1.91 -1.66
N ALA A 182 -11.90 1.37 -1.45
CA ALA A 182 -12.17 -0.02 -1.78
C ALA A 182 -13.47 -0.11 -2.60
N PHE A 183 -13.41 -0.85 -3.69
CA PHE A 183 -14.54 -1.10 -4.55
C PHE A 183 -14.89 -2.58 -4.51
N GLY A 184 -16.17 -2.89 -4.37
CA GLY A 184 -16.63 -4.28 -4.47
C GLY A 184 -16.52 -4.81 -5.90
N HIS A 185 -16.28 -6.12 -6.02
CA HIS A 185 -16.36 -6.84 -7.30
C HIS A 185 -17.83 -7.00 -7.75
N THR A 186 -18.43 -5.90 -8.15
CA THR A 186 -19.85 -5.83 -8.58
C THR A 186 -19.94 -5.23 -9.97
N ALA A 187 -21.05 -5.46 -10.65
CA ALA A 187 -21.28 -4.91 -11.99
C ALA A 187 -21.31 -3.37 -12.04
N SER A 188 -21.40 -2.70 -10.87
CA SER A 188 -21.35 -1.24 -10.78
C SER A 188 -19.94 -0.66 -10.71
N PHE A 189 -18.92 -1.51 -10.55
CA PHE A 189 -17.53 -1.04 -10.60
C PHE A 189 -17.17 -0.60 -12.03
N SER A 190 -16.56 0.57 -12.14
CA SER A 190 -15.99 1.09 -13.38
C SER A 190 -14.58 1.62 -13.12
N PRO A 191 -13.61 1.33 -13.98
CA PRO A 191 -12.27 1.92 -13.90
C PRO A 191 -12.27 3.45 -13.86
N ALA A 192 -13.28 4.11 -14.46
CA ALA A 192 -13.44 5.56 -14.41
C ALA A 192 -13.56 6.15 -12.98
N LEU A 193 -13.84 5.32 -11.97
CA LEU A 193 -13.86 5.74 -10.56
C LEU A 193 -12.43 5.91 -9.98
N VAL A 194 -11.42 5.40 -10.69
CA VAL A 194 -10.03 5.43 -10.24
C VAL A 194 -9.42 6.82 -10.35
N LYS A 195 -9.64 7.52 -11.47
CA LYS A 195 -9.06 8.83 -11.73
C LYS A 195 -9.36 9.87 -10.65
N PRO A 196 -10.61 10.15 -10.24
CA PRO A 196 -10.90 11.12 -9.19
C PRO A 196 -10.25 10.76 -7.84
N PHE A 197 -10.02 9.47 -7.59
CA PHE A 197 -9.27 9.05 -6.42
C PHE A 197 -7.82 9.50 -6.52
N ILE A 198 -7.14 9.26 -7.64
CA ILE A 198 -5.73 9.63 -7.83
C ILE A 198 -5.54 11.14 -7.68
N GLU A 199 -6.35 11.96 -8.34
CA GLU A 199 -6.30 13.42 -8.25
C GLU A 199 -6.30 13.90 -6.79
N LYS A 200 -7.20 13.35 -5.99
CA LYS A 200 -7.32 13.70 -4.58
C LYS A 200 -6.10 13.25 -3.75
N GLN A 201 -5.47 12.14 -4.11
CA GLN A 201 -4.31 11.62 -3.38
C GLN A 201 -3.07 12.50 -3.56
N VAL A 202 -2.89 13.08 -4.72
CA VAL A 202 -1.77 13.99 -5.00
C VAL A 202 -1.84 15.22 -4.10
N GLU A 203 -3.02 15.83 -3.95
CA GLU A 203 -3.21 16.96 -3.02
C GLU A 203 -2.90 16.56 -1.56
N TYR A 204 -3.36 15.39 -1.16
CA TYR A 204 -3.15 14.90 0.21
C TYR A 204 -1.69 14.60 0.52
N TYR A 205 -0.91 14.17 -0.47
CA TYR A 205 0.50 13.86 -0.28
C TYR A 205 1.29 15.04 0.28
N GLU A 206 1.12 16.21 -0.31
CA GLU A 206 1.83 17.43 0.13
C GLU A 206 1.46 17.82 1.58
N LEU A 207 0.19 17.70 1.96
CA LEU A 207 -0.25 17.94 3.33
C LEU A 207 0.37 16.93 4.32
N LYS A 208 0.48 15.68 3.93
CA LYS A 208 1.07 14.64 4.76
C LYS A 208 2.58 14.80 4.92
N VAL A 209 3.28 15.22 3.89
CA VAL A 209 4.71 15.55 3.99
C VAL A 209 4.96 16.59 5.08
N GLN A 210 4.13 17.63 5.18
CA GLN A 210 4.22 18.61 6.26
C GLN A 210 3.98 17.98 7.64
N THR A 211 3.00 17.09 7.75
CA THR A 211 2.72 16.35 8.99
C THR A 211 3.93 15.47 9.38
N TRP A 212 4.49 14.73 8.45
CA TRP A 212 5.66 13.88 8.70
C TRP A 212 6.91 14.69 9.07
N GLN A 213 7.10 15.84 8.45
CA GLN A 213 8.18 16.76 8.85
C GLN A 213 7.97 17.30 10.28
N ALA A 214 6.73 17.59 10.68
CA ALA A 214 6.42 17.95 12.06
C ALA A 214 6.74 16.80 13.02
N TRP A 215 6.37 15.57 12.69
CA TRP A 215 6.70 14.37 13.47
C TRP A 215 8.20 14.10 13.58
N ALA A 216 8.96 14.39 12.53
CA ALA A 216 10.43 14.27 12.55
C ALA A 216 11.11 15.32 13.44
N ASN A 217 10.44 16.44 13.73
CA ASN A 217 10.93 17.49 14.61
C ASN A 217 10.39 17.37 16.05
N LYS A 218 9.41 16.50 16.28
CA LYS A 218 8.79 16.30 17.59
C LYS A 218 9.53 15.22 18.37
N GLU A 219 10.35 15.67 19.35
CA GLU A 219 11.05 14.76 20.25
C GLU A 219 10.10 14.04 21.19
N ILE A 220 10.35 12.77 21.42
CA ILE A 220 9.66 11.92 22.40
C ILE A 220 10.69 11.09 23.15
N ASN A 221 10.37 10.69 24.37
CA ASN A 221 11.17 9.74 25.11
C ASN A 221 10.63 8.30 25.01
N PHE A 222 11.41 7.34 25.50
CA PHE A 222 11.06 5.92 25.46
C PHE A 222 9.79 5.60 26.25
N ASP A 223 9.54 6.26 27.38
CA ASP A 223 8.34 6.06 28.18
C ASP A 223 7.08 6.50 27.45
N GLN A 224 7.16 7.62 26.72
CA GLN A 224 6.06 8.12 25.88
C GLN A 224 5.76 7.16 24.71
N ALA A 225 6.78 6.68 24.02
CA ALA A 225 6.63 5.69 22.97
C ALA A 225 6.04 4.38 23.53
N PHE A 226 6.55 3.92 24.68
CA PHE A 226 6.07 2.72 25.33
C PHE A 226 4.60 2.85 25.74
N LYS A 227 4.19 3.98 26.31
CA LYS A 227 2.79 4.24 26.68
C LYS A 227 1.86 4.08 25.48
N VAL A 228 2.15 4.72 24.36
CA VAL A 228 1.36 4.59 23.12
C VAL A 228 1.27 3.13 22.67
N LEU A 229 2.38 2.42 22.66
CA LEU A 229 2.41 1.03 22.22
C LEU A 229 1.70 0.09 23.19
N GLN A 230 1.80 0.33 24.50
CA GLN A 230 1.14 -0.48 25.52
C GLN A 230 -0.38 -0.31 25.49
N GLU A 231 -0.88 0.90 25.25
CA GLU A 231 -2.31 1.16 25.13
C GLU A 231 -2.93 0.49 23.90
N ASN A 232 -2.19 0.46 22.79
CA ASN A 232 -2.67 -0.14 21.54
C ASN A 232 -2.41 -1.65 21.44
N TYR A 233 -1.40 -2.15 22.16
CA TYR A 233 -1.00 -3.57 22.21
C TYR A 233 -0.75 -4.03 23.64
N PRO A 234 -1.80 -4.08 24.48
CA PRO A 234 -1.65 -4.42 25.88
C PRO A 234 -1.13 -5.85 26.09
N ALA A 235 -0.41 -6.05 27.19
CA ALA A 235 0.02 -7.38 27.58
C ALA A 235 -1.18 -8.24 27.99
N SER A 236 -1.17 -9.50 27.59
CA SER A 236 -2.16 -10.49 28.03
C SER A 236 -1.94 -10.86 29.52
N ASP A 237 -2.96 -11.41 30.18
CA ASP A 237 -2.87 -11.88 31.56
C ASP A 237 -1.70 -12.85 31.79
N SER A 238 -1.39 -13.67 30.78
CA SER A 238 -0.27 -14.62 30.84
C SER A 238 1.08 -13.92 30.76
N GLU A 239 1.20 -12.84 30.01
CA GLU A 239 2.42 -12.03 29.91
C GLU A 239 2.61 -11.19 31.18
N ILE A 240 1.53 -10.63 31.74
CA ILE A 240 1.54 -9.93 33.04
C ILE A 240 2.04 -10.87 34.15
N LYS A 241 1.43 -12.05 34.31
CA LYS A 241 1.88 -13.03 35.28
C LYS A 241 3.34 -13.47 35.13
N ARG A 242 3.83 -13.51 33.89
CA ARG A 242 5.24 -13.82 33.59
C ARG A 242 6.16 -12.66 33.97
N ALA A 243 5.74 -11.42 33.77
CA ALA A 243 6.48 -10.22 34.15
C ALA A 243 6.57 -10.11 35.68
N GLU A 244 5.45 -10.32 36.41
CA GLU A 244 5.39 -10.31 37.89
C GLU A 244 6.33 -11.36 38.48
N LYS A 245 6.40 -12.57 37.93
CA LYS A 245 7.37 -13.61 38.34
C LYS A 245 8.82 -13.18 38.22
N LYS A 246 9.11 -12.19 37.34
CA LYS A 246 10.46 -11.61 37.15
C LYS A 246 10.68 -10.33 37.94
N GLY A 247 9.73 -9.93 38.80
CA GLY A 247 9.82 -8.75 39.67
C GLY A 247 9.34 -7.44 39.05
N PHE A 248 8.70 -7.50 37.88
CA PHE A 248 8.09 -6.32 37.23
C PHE A 248 6.65 -6.13 37.70
N THR A 249 6.17 -4.90 37.67
CA THR A 249 4.74 -4.61 37.94
C THR A 249 3.87 -4.94 36.72
N ALA A 250 2.56 -5.04 36.90
CA ALA A 250 1.64 -5.23 35.79
C ALA A 250 1.73 -4.11 34.74
N GLY A 251 1.99 -2.86 35.16
CA GLY A 251 2.17 -1.70 34.26
C GLY A 251 3.45 -1.74 33.43
N GLU A 252 4.46 -2.48 33.88
CA GLU A 252 5.72 -2.68 33.16
C GLU A 252 5.70 -3.92 32.23
N ALA A 253 4.63 -4.71 32.31
CA ALA A 253 4.49 -5.89 31.48
C ALA A 253 4.35 -5.49 30.00
N LYS A 254 5.17 -6.08 29.16
CA LYS A 254 5.17 -5.85 27.71
C LYS A 254 4.53 -7.04 27.00
N SER A 255 3.59 -6.77 26.10
CA SER A 255 3.21 -7.79 25.12
C SER A 255 4.41 -8.10 24.23
N ARG A 256 4.43 -9.29 23.62
CA ARG A 256 5.48 -9.64 22.64
C ARG A 256 5.58 -8.59 21.52
N LYS A 257 4.43 -8.08 21.07
CA LYS A 257 4.34 -7.09 20.02
C LYS A 257 4.89 -5.73 20.47
N THR A 258 4.50 -5.26 21.65
CA THR A 258 5.05 -4.02 22.24
C THR A 258 6.57 -4.12 22.39
N ALA A 259 7.10 -5.27 22.85
CA ALA A 259 8.54 -5.46 22.99
C ALA A 259 9.27 -5.38 21.64
N GLN A 260 8.74 -6.01 20.60
CA GLN A 260 9.31 -5.96 19.24
C GLN A 260 9.26 -4.55 18.64
N LEU A 261 8.15 -3.82 18.84
CA LEU A 261 8.01 -2.45 18.35
C LEU A 261 8.94 -1.48 19.09
N MET A 262 9.14 -1.66 20.40
CA MET A 262 10.10 -0.86 21.17
C MET A 262 11.54 -1.10 20.70
N GLU A 263 11.94 -2.36 20.47
CA GLU A 263 13.26 -2.68 19.90
C GLU A 263 13.46 -2.03 18.52
N GLN A 264 12.43 -2.02 17.68
CA GLN A 264 12.50 -1.36 16.40
C GLN A 264 12.54 0.17 16.54
N PHE A 265 11.76 0.74 17.48
CA PHE A 265 11.82 2.16 17.77
C PHE A 265 13.23 2.61 18.22
N GLU A 266 13.89 1.81 19.06
CA GLU A 266 15.29 2.08 19.47
C GLU A 266 16.21 2.18 18.25
N LYS A 267 16.12 1.23 17.32
CA LYS A 267 16.92 1.23 16.08
C LYS A 267 16.64 2.44 15.20
N GLU A 268 15.36 2.81 15.04
CA GLU A 268 14.98 3.99 14.27
C GLU A 268 15.46 5.28 14.97
N ALA A 269 15.37 5.34 16.29
CA ALA A 269 15.77 6.50 17.09
C ALA A 269 17.30 6.72 17.06
N GLU A 270 18.11 5.67 17.02
CA GLU A 270 19.58 5.75 16.86
C GLU A 270 19.96 6.44 15.53
N GLN A 271 19.20 6.19 14.48
CA GLN A 271 19.48 6.72 13.14
C GLN A 271 18.89 8.11 12.89
N ARG A 272 17.70 8.38 13.40
CA ARG A 272 16.87 9.53 13.04
C ARG A 272 16.62 10.51 14.19
N GLY A 273 17.00 10.15 15.41
CA GLY A 273 16.60 10.82 16.64
C GLY A 273 15.35 10.21 17.24
N SER A 274 15.16 10.38 18.55
CA SER A 274 14.00 9.87 19.28
C SER A 274 12.79 10.80 19.04
N THR A 275 12.01 10.52 18.03
CA THR A 275 10.92 11.38 17.53
C THR A 275 9.63 10.58 17.27
N VAL A 276 8.51 11.30 17.12
CA VAL A 276 7.25 10.71 16.66
C VAL A 276 7.43 10.01 15.30
N TRP A 277 8.27 10.57 14.42
CA TRP A 277 8.59 9.95 13.14
C TRP A 277 9.30 8.61 13.30
N SER A 278 10.22 8.48 14.24
CA SER A 278 10.91 7.23 14.53
C SER A 278 9.97 6.16 15.09
N LEU A 279 9.00 6.56 15.94
CA LEU A 279 7.95 5.65 16.40
C LEU A 279 7.06 5.20 15.23
N TYR A 280 6.67 6.13 14.37
CA TYR A 280 5.90 5.82 13.17
C TYR A 280 6.68 4.90 12.21
N SER A 281 7.97 5.15 11.99
CA SER A 281 8.86 4.30 11.19
C SER A 281 8.94 2.87 11.76
N ALA A 282 9.00 2.73 13.08
CA ALA A 282 8.98 1.41 13.73
C ALA A 282 7.66 0.64 13.49
N LEU A 283 6.52 1.32 13.58
CA LEU A 283 5.22 0.74 13.27
C LEU A 283 5.14 0.27 11.81
N THR A 284 5.65 1.07 10.90
CA THR A 284 5.61 0.79 9.47
C THR A 284 6.60 -0.29 9.07
N HIS A 285 7.77 -0.32 9.71
CA HIS A 285 8.71 -1.42 9.58
C HIS A 285 8.08 -2.75 10.02
N TYR A 286 7.40 -2.76 11.16
CA TYR A 286 6.67 -3.94 11.62
C TYR A 286 5.63 -4.39 10.58
N ALA A 287 4.85 -3.48 9.99
CA ALA A 287 3.84 -3.82 9.01
C ALA A 287 4.45 -4.47 7.75
N SER A 288 5.62 -4.01 7.31
CA SER A 288 6.24 -4.45 6.05
C SER A 288 7.24 -5.60 6.20
N HIS A 289 7.95 -5.68 7.32
CA HIS A 289 9.11 -6.56 7.48
C HIS A 289 8.99 -7.59 8.59
N SER A 290 7.97 -7.57 9.43
CA SER A 290 7.81 -8.59 10.48
C SER A 290 7.50 -9.97 9.87
N THR A 291 8.43 -10.47 9.12
CA THR A 291 8.31 -11.51 8.13
C THR A 291 8.87 -12.85 8.55
N GLY A 292 9.12 -13.06 9.81
CA GLY A 292 9.33 -14.42 10.27
C GLY A 292 8.26 -15.40 9.77
N ASP A 293 7.11 -14.86 9.34
CA ASP A 293 5.92 -15.59 8.92
C ASP A 293 5.58 -15.50 7.43
N PHE A 294 6.35 -14.81 6.59
CA PHE A 294 6.14 -14.88 5.14
C PHE A 294 6.57 -16.22 4.53
N THR A 295 7.34 -17.01 5.24
CA THR A 295 7.52 -18.42 4.92
C THR A 295 6.51 -19.23 5.71
N VAL A 296 5.29 -19.31 5.22
CA VAL A 296 4.27 -20.21 5.76
C VAL A 296 4.78 -21.64 5.62
N LYS A 297 5.29 -22.19 6.71
CA LYS A 297 5.70 -23.60 6.80
C LYS A 297 4.53 -24.57 6.92
N ASN A 298 3.28 -24.11 6.96
CA ASN A 298 2.11 -24.96 7.11
C ASN A 298 1.08 -24.70 6.02
N SER A 299 0.96 -25.65 5.14
CA SER A 299 0.22 -25.68 3.89
C SER A 299 -1.31 -25.74 3.99
N ALA A 300 -1.91 -25.64 5.16
CA ALA A 300 -3.36 -25.71 5.31
C ALA A 300 -4.05 -24.34 5.31
N ASN A 301 -3.36 -23.29 5.73
CA ASN A 301 -3.81 -21.90 5.66
C ASN A 301 -2.65 -21.08 5.08
N ARG A 302 -2.51 -21.10 3.78
CA ARG A 302 -1.71 -20.11 3.06
C ARG A 302 -2.48 -18.81 3.10
N ASP A 303 -2.58 -18.26 4.31
CA ASP A 303 -3.10 -16.93 4.49
C ASP A 303 -2.24 -16.00 3.65
N ASN A 304 -2.92 -15.40 2.76
CA ASN A 304 -2.45 -14.56 1.73
C ASN A 304 -1.53 -13.50 2.33
N VAL A 305 -0.28 -13.47 1.93
CA VAL A 305 0.73 -12.48 2.36
C VAL A 305 0.16 -11.07 2.26
N GLU A 306 -0.57 -10.78 1.19
CA GLU A 306 -1.18 -9.46 0.96
C GLU A 306 -2.33 -9.20 1.94
N THR A 307 -3.10 -10.19 2.35
CA THR A 307 -4.13 -10.04 3.38
C THR A 307 -3.51 -9.71 4.74
N THR A 308 -2.42 -10.38 5.09
CA THR A 308 -1.67 -10.10 6.32
C THR A 308 -1.07 -8.68 6.29
N LEU A 309 -0.52 -8.26 5.17
CA LEU A 309 0.01 -6.91 4.99
C LEU A 309 -1.09 -5.86 5.16
N ILE A 310 -2.24 -6.04 4.51
CA ILE A 310 -3.40 -5.17 4.66
C ILE A 310 -3.89 -5.08 6.12
N GLN A 311 -3.90 -6.20 6.85
CA GLN A 311 -4.28 -6.21 8.26
C GLN A 311 -3.29 -5.40 9.10
N ARG A 312 -1.98 -5.56 8.86
CA ARG A 312 -0.94 -4.82 9.57
C ARG A 312 -0.95 -3.32 9.25
N GLU A 313 -1.19 -2.95 7.99
CA GLU A 313 -1.41 -1.56 7.61
C GLU A 313 -2.60 -0.94 8.36
N ARG A 314 -3.71 -1.67 8.51
CA ARG A 314 -4.85 -1.22 9.33
C ARG A 314 -4.50 -1.06 10.80
N GLU A 315 -3.68 -1.95 11.34
CA GLU A 315 -3.22 -1.83 12.74
C GLU A 315 -2.36 -0.57 12.92
N VAL A 316 -1.46 -0.26 11.99
CA VAL A 316 -0.68 0.99 12.02
C VAL A 316 -1.61 2.19 11.99
N ASN A 317 -2.60 2.20 11.08
CA ASN A 317 -3.56 3.28 10.98
C ASN A 317 -4.40 3.44 12.26
N ASN A 318 -4.78 2.34 12.92
CA ASN A 318 -5.48 2.40 14.19
C ASN A 318 -4.61 3.02 15.29
N VAL A 319 -3.31 2.65 15.35
CA VAL A 319 -2.38 3.25 16.32
C VAL A 319 -2.20 4.75 16.05
N THR A 320 -1.95 5.15 14.81
CA THR A 320 -1.74 6.57 14.47
C THR A 320 -3.00 7.43 14.59
N ALA A 321 -4.18 6.80 14.61
CA ALA A 321 -5.46 7.45 14.91
C ALA A 321 -5.86 7.38 16.39
N SER A 322 -5.10 6.67 17.24
CA SER A 322 -5.39 6.59 18.67
C SER A 322 -5.16 7.92 19.38
N GLU A 323 -5.92 8.15 20.45
CA GLU A 323 -5.81 9.38 21.24
C GLU A 323 -4.38 9.59 21.75
N SER A 324 -3.76 8.54 22.30
CA SER A 324 -2.40 8.61 22.83
C SER A 324 -1.35 8.95 21.76
N PHE A 325 -1.48 8.46 20.53
CA PHE A 325 -0.57 8.83 19.45
C PHE A 325 -0.80 10.27 18.99
N LEU A 326 -2.07 10.70 18.85
CA LEU A 326 -2.40 12.06 18.43
C LEU A 326 -1.96 13.11 19.47
N GLU A 327 -2.14 12.85 20.77
CA GLU A 327 -1.62 13.69 21.84
C GLU A 327 -0.09 13.80 21.79
N LEU A 328 0.59 12.70 21.51
CA LEU A 328 2.04 12.67 21.36
C LEU A 328 2.51 13.45 20.14
N ALA A 329 1.76 13.42 19.05
CA ALA A 329 2.09 14.03 17.78
C ALA A 329 1.78 15.55 17.68
N MET A 330 0.91 16.07 18.55
CA MET A 330 0.64 17.51 18.71
C MET A 330 1.73 18.20 19.52
#